data_8db00c454a68104d848ccee808289ea3
#
_entry.id   8db00c454a68104d848ccee808289ea3
#
_cell.length_a   1.000
_cell.length_b   1.000
_cell.length_c   1.000
_cell.angle_alpha   90.00
_cell.angle_beta   90.00
_cell.angle_gamma   90.00
#
_symmetry.space_group_name_H-M   'P 1'
#
loop_
_entity.id
_entity.type
_entity.pdbx_description
1 polymer ?
#
loop_
_entity_poly.entity_id
_entity_poly.type
_entity_poly.pdbx_seq_one_letter_code
_entity_poly.pdbx_strand_id
1 'polypeptide(L)'
;MNSSTMRRLRVCVAAGLAVTGGWMAPAWASDAMATGGLTSQPIGHYDFCKQHPGECSIRPASLAPATLTDGLMRKLLNVTARVNASVKPMSDMDIYGTDEVWAYPDKGVGDCEDYVLEKRRQLSRTGVSLADLLITVVRKPDGEGHAVLTVRTDGGDYVLDNLTDKVKPWDQTGYRFLKRQAIDNTGRWVSIRGGQQVLVGSVQ
;
A
#
# COMPACT_ATOMS: atom_id res chain seq x y z
N MET A 1 2.28 -92.07 20.52
CA MET A 1 2.97 -90.95 21.21
C MET A 1 3.30 -89.93 20.14
N ASN A 2 2.36 -88.94 19.90
CA ASN A 2 2.50 -87.91 18.87
C ASN A 2 2.56 -86.56 19.56
N SER A 3 3.69 -85.89 19.36
CA SER A 3 3.92 -84.54 19.89
C SER A 3 3.58 -83.56 18.76
N SER A 4 2.52 -82.82 18.93
CA SER A 4 2.06 -81.74 18.00
C SER A 4 2.75 -80.44 18.35
N THR A 5 3.59 -79.97 17.43
CA THR A 5 4.29 -78.69 17.55
C THR A 5 3.42 -77.56 16.96
N MET A 6 2.81 -76.73 17.80
CA MET A 6 2.08 -75.50 17.40
C MET A 6 3.06 -74.40 16.94
N ARG A 7 3.06 -74.09 15.68
CA ARG A 7 3.71 -72.87 15.13
C ARG A 7 2.85 -71.67 15.41
N ARG A 8 3.31 -70.73 16.23
CA ARG A 8 2.71 -69.42 16.45
C ARG A 8 3.07 -68.47 15.29
N LEU A 9 2.08 -68.09 14.53
CA LEU A 9 2.18 -67.06 13.47
C LEU A 9 2.29 -65.69 14.13
N ARG A 10 3.40 -64.99 13.97
CA ARG A 10 3.55 -63.57 14.37
C ARG A 10 3.08 -62.68 13.25
N VAL A 11 1.99 -62.00 13.45
CA VAL A 11 1.48 -60.95 12.56
C VAL A 11 2.23 -59.67 12.93
N CYS A 12 3.07 -59.18 12.01
CA CYS A 12 3.68 -57.84 12.12
C CYS A 12 2.69 -56.82 11.60
N VAL A 13 2.12 -56.01 12.48
CA VAL A 13 1.31 -54.83 12.08
C VAL A 13 2.29 -53.71 11.79
N ALA A 14 2.46 -53.36 10.51
CA ALA A 14 3.19 -52.17 10.10
C ALA A 14 2.29 -50.94 10.29
N ALA A 15 2.59 -50.11 11.27
CA ALA A 15 1.93 -48.83 11.46
C ALA A 15 2.50 -47.84 10.44
N GLY A 16 1.73 -47.54 9.41
CA GLY A 16 2.03 -46.50 8.42
C GLY A 16 1.85 -45.10 9.03
N LEU A 17 2.92 -44.36 9.26
CA LEU A 17 2.87 -42.92 9.57
C LEU A 17 2.48 -42.17 8.29
N ALA A 18 1.23 -41.70 8.23
CA ALA A 18 0.80 -40.74 7.22
C ALA A 18 1.36 -39.36 7.56
N VAL A 19 2.41 -38.92 6.88
CA VAL A 19 2.91 -37.55 6.94
C VAL A 19 1.96 -36.66 6.13
N THR A 20 1.03 -35.97 6.79
CA THR A 20 0.22 -34.94 6.17
C THR A 20 1.10 -33.71 5.99
N GLY A 21 1.67 -33.55 4.79
CA GLY A 21 2.37 -32.35 4.37
C GLY A 21 1.36 -31.20 4.31
N GLY A 22 1.29 -30.39 5.37
CA GLY A 22 0.55 -29.14 5.34
C GLY A 22 1.23 -28.18 4.37
N TRP A 23 0.56 -27.82 3.30
CA TRP A 23 0.96 -26.74 2.43
C TRP A 23 0.79 -25.43 3.23
N MET A 24 1.90 -24.92 3.76
CA MET A 24 1.95 -23.54 4.25
C MET A 24 1.88 -22.61 3.04
N ALA A 25 0.70 -22.05 2.78
CA ALA A 25 0.59 -20.89 1.92
C ALA A 25 1.48 -19.77 2.52
N PRO A 26 2.24 -19.02 1.68
CA PRO A 26 3.01 -17.91 2.18
C PRO A 26 2.06 -16.90 2.82
N ALA A 27 2.24 -16.63 4.11
CA ALA A 27 1.48 -15.60 4.80
C ALA A 27 2.01 -14.23 4.31
N TRP A 28 1.31 -13.64 3.37
CA TRP A 28 1.49 -12.25 2.92
C TRP A 28 0.85 -11.25 3.90
N ALA A 29 0.52 -11.69 5.11
CA ALA A 29 -0.14 -10.85 6.08
C ALA A 29 0.83 -9.78 6.59
N SER A 30 0.65 -8.55 6.10
CA SER A 30 1.12 -7.32 6.74
C SER A 30 0.02 -6.82 7.67
N ASP A 31 0.39 -6.22 8.79
CA ASP A 31 -0.60 -5.55 9.63
C ASP A 31 -1.12 -4.29 8.93
N ALA A 32 -2.38 -3.92 9.20
CA ALA A 32 -2.92 -2.65 8.76
C ALA A 32 -2.27 -1.48 9.53
N MET A 33 -2.00 -0.37 8.87
CA MET A 33 -1.48 0.83 9.52
C MET A 33 -2.45 1.32 10.60
N ALA A 34 -1.99 1.39 11.84
CA ALA A 34 -2.74 2.02 12.91
C ALA A 34 -2.78 3.54 12.72
N THR A 35 -3.98 4.11 12.59
CA THR A 35 -4.16 5.55 12.42
C THR A 35 -4.53 6.24 13.73
N GLY A 36 -4.17 7.51 13.84
CA GLY A 36 -4.56 8.41 14.90
C GLY A 36 -5.74 9.31 14.53
N GLY A 37 -5.83 10.47 15.14
CA GLY A 37 -6.84 11.47 14.86
C GLY A 37 -6.59 12.24 13.56
N LEU A 38 -7.52 13.15 13.25
CA LEU A 38 -7.37 14.10 12.15
C LEU A 38 -6.10 14.91 12.29
N THR A 39 -5.48 15.20 11.16
CA THR A 39 -4.27 16.03 11.07
C THR A 39 -4.37 16.99 9.89
N SER A 40 -3.42 17.93 9.84
CA SER A 40 -3.35 18.91 8.75
C SER A 40 -3.07 18.23 7.40
N GLN A 41 -3.74 18.72 6.38
CA GLN A 41 -3.48 18.41 4.98
C GLN A 41 -2.10 18.93 4.56
N PRO A 42 -1.30 18.22 3.72
CA PRO A 42 -0.14 18.81 3.08
C PRO A 42 -0.52 20.03 2.24
N ILE A 43 0.36 21.05 2.20
CA ILE A 43 0.04 22.29 1.50
C ILE A 43 -0.18 22.06 -0.01
N GLY A 44 0.67 21.25 -0.65
CA GLY A 44 0.50 20.93 -2.07
C GLY A 44 -0.80 20.19 -2.35
N HIS A 45 -1.23 19.25 -1.48
CA HIS A 45 -2.55 18.62 -1.64
C HIS A 45 -3.70 19.61 -1.42
N TYR A 46 -3.56 20.56 -0.50
CA TYR A 46 -4.57 21.61 -0.31
C TYR A 46 -4.74 22.47 -1.56
N ASP A 47 -3.63 22.89 -2.19
CA ASP A 47 -3.66 23.67 -3.42
C ASP A 47 -4.16 22.84 -4.63
N PHE A 48 -3.81 21.57 -4.70
CA PHE A 48 -4.41 20.62 -5.65
C PHE A 48 -5.93 20.54 -5.49
N CYS A 49 -6.43 20.48 -4.26
CA CYS A 49 -7.88 20.42 -3.99
C CYS A 49 -8.62 21.69 -4.41
N LYS A 50 -7.99 22.86 -4.39
CA LYS A 50 -8.59 24.09 -4.92
C LYS A 50 -8.81 24.01 -6.44
N GLN A 51 -7.88 23.35 -7.15
CA GLN A 51 -7.95 23.17 -8.60
C GLN A 51 -8.85 21.98 -8.98
N HIS A 52 -8.92 20.96 -8.13
CA HIS A 52 -9.66 19.71 -8.33
C HIS A 52 -10.65 19.40 -7.18
N PRO A 53 -11.60 20.29 -6.86
CA PRO A 53 -12.45 20.15 -5.67
C PRO A 53 -13.29 18.86 -5.70
N GLY A 54 -13.65 18.37 -6.88
CA GLY A 54 -14.38 17.13 -7.05
C GLY A 54 -13.59 15.89 -6.57
N GLU A 55 -12.26 15.93 -6.65
CA GLU A 55 -11.41 14.80 -6.23
C GLU A 55 -11.18 14.77 -4.71
N CYS A 56 -11.30 15.91 -4.05
CA CYS A 56 -11.06 16.06 -2.63
C CYS A 56 -12.32 16.04 -1.76
N SER A 57 -13.49 15.89 -2.38
CA SER A 57 -14.79 15.85 -1.67
C SER A 57 -15.45 14.48 -1.70
N ILE A 58 -14.78 13.48 -2.26
CA ILE A 58 -15.34 12.13 -2.42
C ILE A 58 -15.45 11.45 -1.06
N ARG A 59 -16.65 10.90 -0.81
CA ARG A 59 -16.95 10.03 0.33
C ARG A 59 -17.28 8.65 -0.21
N PRO A 60 -16.35 7.69 -0.10
CA PRO A 60 -16.60 6.33 -0.60
C PRO A 60 -17.81 5.68 0.06
N ALA A 61 -18.61 4.97 -0.73
CA ALA A 61 -19.83 4.31 -0.23
C ALA A 61 -19.54 3.12 0.70
N SER A 62 -18.36 2.50 0.56
CA SER A 62 -17.90 1.40 1.41
C SER A 62 -16.53 1.74 1.98
N LEU A 63 -16.34 1.44 3.25
CA LEU A 63 -15.08 1.57 3.97
C LEU A 63 -14.43 0.21 4.27
N ALA A 64 -15.02 -0.90 3.78
CA ALA A 64 -14.40 -2.22 3.85
C ALA A 64 -13.10 -2.22 3.02
N PRO A 65 -12.01 -2.81 3.51
CA PRO A 65 -10.76 -2.89 2.76
C PRO A 65 -10.93 -3.75 1.50
N ALA A 66 -10.14 -3.47 0.47
CA ALA A 66 -10.12 -4.29 -0.73
C ALA A 66 -9.69 -5.72 -0.41
N THR A 67 -10.34 -6.71 -1.04
CA THR A 67 -9.93 -8.11 -0.87
C THR A 67 -8.60 -8.36 -1.59
N LEU A 68 -7.60 -8.80 -0.85
CA LEU A 68 -6.29 -9.13 -1.39
C LEU A 68 -6.36 -10.42 -2.21
N THR A 69 -6.27 -10.28 -3.52
CA THR A 69 -6.24 -11.40 -4.46
C THR A 69 -4.98 -11.31 -5.33
N ASP A 70 -4.59 -12.42 -5.94
CA ASP A 70 -3.51 -12.41 -6.95
C ASP A 70 -3.83 -11.45 -8.10
N GLY A 71 -5.11 -11.32 -8.46
CA GLY A 71 -5.59 -10.38 -9.46
C GLY A 71 -5.33 -8.93 -9.07
N LEU A 72 -5.65 -8.55 -7.83
CA LEU A 72 -5.35 -7.22 -7.29
C LEU A 72 -3.83 -7.00 -7.25
N MET A 73 -3.05 -7.94 -6.69
CA MET A 73 -1.60 -7.79 -6.59
C MET A 73 -0.95 -7.60 -7.98
N ARG A 74 -1.32 -8.40 -8.97
CA ARG A 74 -0.84 -8.20 -10.36
C ARG A 74 -1.21 -6.82 -10.91
N LYS A 75 -2.41 -6.32 -10.61
CA LYS A 75 -2.84 -4.97 -11.01
C LYS A 75 -1.97 -3.89 -10.36
N LEU A 76 -1.67 -4.00 -9.06
CA LEU A 76 -0.80 -3.06 -8.34
C LEU A 76 0.61 -3.04 -8.93
N LEU A 77 1.21 -4.21 -9.17
CA LEU A 77 2.53 -4.34 -9.79
C LEU A 77 2.56 -3.72 -11.20
N ASN A 78 1.57 -4.03 -12.04
CA ASN A 78 1.50 -3.52 -13.41
C ASN A 78 1.33 -2.00 -13.47
N VAL A 79 0.49 -1.42 -12.58
CA VAL A 79 0.31 0.04 -12.53
C VAL A 79 1.60 0.71 -12.02
N THR A 80 2.24 0.15 -10.98
CA THR A 80 3.48 0.69 -10.45
C THR A 80 4.56 0.74 -11.54
N ALA A 81 4.87 -0.39 -12.18
CA ALA A 81 5.91 -0.46 -13.20
C ALA A 81 5.60 0.45 -14.40
N ARG A 82 4.34 0.49 -14.86
CA ARG A 82 3.94 1.33 -15.99
C ARG A 82 4.08 2.82 -15.69
N VAL A 83 3.59 3.29 -14.53
CA VAL A 83 3.70 4.70 -14.17
C VAL A 83 5.15 5.08 -13.95
N ASN A 84 5.93 4.25 -13.26
CA ASN A 84 7.37 4.50 -13.06
C ASN A 84 8.15 4.59 -14.37
N ALA A 85 7.77 3.80 -15.37
CA ALA A 85 8.41 3.85 -16.69
C ALA A 85 7.94 5.03 -17.56
N SER A 86 6.72 5.55 -17.35
CA SER A 86 6.13 6.59 -18.21
C SER A 86 6.38 8.02 -17.75
N VAL A 87 6.70 8.22 -16.47
CA VAL A 87 6.99 9.53 -15.87
C VAL A 87 8.49 9.63 -15.63
N LYS A 88 9.11 10.74 -16.03
CA LYS A 88 10.53 11.03 -15.74
C LYS A 88 10.61 11.84 -14.44
N PRO A 89 11.50 11.47 -13.51
CA PRO A 89 11.69 12.25 -12.28
C PRO A 89 12.16 13.67 -12.60
N MET A 90 11.45 14.65 -12.08
CA MET A 90 11.81 16.06 -12.18
C MET A 90 11.18 16.80 -11.00
N SER A 91 11.95 17.68 -10.35
CA SER A 91 11.42 18.43 -9.20
C SER A 91 10.43 19.50 -9.64
N ASP A 92 9.52 19.85 -8.75
CA ASP A 92 8.59 20.95 -8.97
C ASP A 92 9.30 22.28 -9.25
N MET A 93 10.41 22.54 -8.57
CA MET A 93 11.22 23.72 -8.83
C MET A 93 11.70 23.77 -10.29
N ASP A 94 12.09 22.64 -10.88
CA ASP A 94 12.51 22.56 -12.28
C ASP A 94 11.35 22.66 -13.28
N ILE A 95 10.15 22.19 -12.89
CA ILE A 95 8.97 22.18 -13.76
C ILE A 95 8.22 23.51 -13.70
N TYR A 96 8.02 24.04 -12.47
CA TYR A 96 7.11 25.14 -12.17
C TYR A 96 7.80 26.38 -11.59
N GLY A 97 9.06 26.30 -11.18
CA GLY A 97 9.80 27.39 -10.51
C GLY A 97 9.36 27.61 -9.04
N THR A 98 8.64 26.68 -8.46
CA THR A 98 8.18 26.68 -7.06
C THR A 98 8.02 25.26 -6.58
N ASP A 99 8.16 25.02 -5.26
CA ASP A 99 8.03 23.71 -4.65
C ASP A 99 6.57 23.35 -4.34
N GLU A 100 6.31 22.04 -4.10
CA GLU A 100 5.05 21.49 -3.60
C GLU A 100 3.85 21.73 -4.55
N VAL A 101 4.01 21.53 -5.85
CA VAL A 101 2.98 21.64 -6.87
C VAL A 101 2.44 20.26 -7.24
N TRP A 102 1.48 19.79 -6.49
CA TRP A 102 0.83 18.49 -6.77
C TRP A 102 0.01 18.55 -8.07
N ALA A 103 0.40 17.77 -9.05
CA ALA A 103 -0.25 17.76 -10.36
C ALA A 103 -0.28 16.36 -10.97
N TYR A 104 -1.15 16.15 -11.96
CA TYR A 104 -1.05 14.95 -12.78
C TYR A 104 0.13 15.09 -13.75
N PRO A 105 0.99 14.06 -13.88
CA PRO A 105 2.18 14.11 -14.74
C PRO A 105 1.80 13.93 -16.22
N ASP A 106 0.82 14.71 -16.72
CA ASP A 106 0.30 14.59 -18.08
C ASP A 106 1.33 15.02 -19.15
N LYS A 107 2.41 15.71 -18.75
CA LYS A 107 3.56 16.05 -19.60
C LYS A 107 4.68 14.99 -19.56
N GLY A 108 4.49 13.90 -18.82
CA GLY A 108 5.47 12.81 -18.69
C GLY A 108 6.63 13.13 -17.76
N VAL A 109 6.54 14.14 -16.92
CA VAL A 109 7.51 14.54 -15.89
C VAL A 109 6.77 14.80 -14.59
N GLY A 110 7.44 14.64 -13.43
CA GLY A 110 6.89 14.92 -12.11
C GLY A 110 7.76 14.36 -11.00
N ASP A 111 7.41 14.67 -9.77
CA ASP A 111 8.09 14.13 -8.59
C ASP A 111 7.20 13.13 -7.80
N CYS A 112 7.51 12.87 -6.53
CA CYS A 112 6.93 11.71 -5.85
C CYS A 112 5.40 11.74 -5.75
N GLU A 113 4.79 12.88 -5.46
CA GLU A 113 3.33 13.03 -5.34
C GLU A 113 2.60 12.91 -6.67
N ASP A 114 3.21 13.36 -7.76
CA ASP A 114 2.65 13.26 -9.11
C ASP A 114 2.53 11.80 -9.54
N TYR A 115 3.56 10.98 -9.24
CA TYR A 115 3.49 9.53 -9.43
C TYR A 115 2.38 8.89 -8.58
N VAL A 116 2.20 9.37 -7.35
CA VAL A 116 1.14 8.88 -6.46
C VAL A 116 -0.23 9.21 -7.03
N LEU A 117 -0.45 10.45 -7.46
CA LEU A 117 -1.70 10.89 -8.09
C LEU A 117 -2.03 10.04 -9.31
N GLU A 118 -1.04 9.79 -10.19
CA GLU A 118 -1.24 9.00 -11.40
C GLU A 118 -1.54 7.52 -11.11
N LYS A 119 -0.80 6.90 -10.20
CA LYS A 119 -1.08 5.51 -9.78
C LYS A 119 -2.49 5.39 -9.20
N ARG A 120 -2.88 6.35 -8.35
CA ARG A 120 -4.22 6.44 -7.76
C ARG A 120 -5.29 6.58 -8.83
N ARG A 121 -5.10 7.50 -9.81
CA ARG A 121 -6.00 7.72 -10.95
C ARG A 121 -6.18 6.44 -11.76
N GLN A 122 -5.10 5.75 -12.12
CA GLN A 122 -5.17 4.52 -12.90
C GLN A 122 -5.85 3.38 -12.15
N LEU A 123 -5.52 3.17 -10.87
CA LEU A 123 -6.15 2.11 -10.06
C LEU A 123 -7.64 2.37 -9.83
N SER A 124 -8.02 3.60 -9.54
CA SER A 124 -9.42 3.99 -9.37
C SER A 124 -10.25 3.70 -10.64
N ARG A 125 -9.71 4.01 -11.83
CA ARG A 125 -10.36 3.69 -13.13
C ARG A 125 -10.54 2.18 -13.36
N THR A 126 -9.79 1.34 -12.65
CA THR A 126 -9.97 -0.12 -12.70
C THR A 126 -10.91 -0.67 -11.63
N GLY A 127 -11.60 0.22 -10.90
CA GLY A 127 -12.60 -0.13 -9.90
C GLY A 127 -12.07 -0.35 -8.48
N VAL A 128 -10.79 -0.02 -8.19
CA VAL A 128 -10.30 0.00 -6.81
C VAL A 128 -10.87 1.23 -6.10
N SER A 129 -11.45 1.02 -4.92
CA SER A 129 -12.09 2.09 -4.14
C SER A 129 -11.07 3.15 -3.71
N LEU A 130 -11.48 4.43 -3.73
CA LEU A 130 -10.66 5.51 -3.18
C LEU A 130 -10.51 5.44 -1.65
N ALA A 131 -11.36 4.68 -0.94
CA ALA A 131 -11.15 4.34 0.46
C ALA A 131 -9.90 3.47 0.68
N ASP A 132 -9.41 2.84 -0.37
CA ASP A 132 -8.28 1.91 -0.33
C ASP A 132 -7.05 2.45 -1.07
N LEU A 133 -7.14 3.61 -1.71
CA LEU A 133 -6.06 4.27 -2.46
C LEU A 133 -5.68 5.58 -1.76
N LEU A 134 -4.82 5.47 -0.76
CA LEU A 134 -4.56 6.55 0.19
C LEU A 134 -3.19 7.19 -0.06
N ILE A 135 -3.18 8.46 -0.45
CA ILE A 135 -1.94 9.25 -0.54
C ILE A 135 -1.34 9.32 0.87
N THR A 136 -0.07 9.00 0.99
CA THR A 136 0.61 8.84 2.28
C THR A 136 1.93 9.59 2.27
N VAL A 137 2.14 10.43 3.29
CA VAL A 137 3.40 11.16 3.50
C VAL A 137 4.27 10.37 4.46
N VAL A 138 5.51 10.17 4.05
CA VAL A 138 6.53 9.43 4.81
C VAL A 138 7.82 10.23 4.91
N ARG A 139 8.77 9.75 5.73
CA ARG A 139 10.18 10.13 5.67
C ARG A 139 11.02 8.94 5.27
N LYS A 140 11.93 9.17 4.35
CA LYS A 140 12.95 8.19 3.97
C LYS A 140 13.98 8.01 5.11
N PRO A 141 14.81 6.95 5.07
CA PRO A 141 15.87 6.74 6.07
C PRO A 141 16.91 7.88 6.15
N ASP A 142 17.13 8.61 5.05
CA ASP A 142 17.99 9.81 4.98
C ASP A 142 17.34 11.07 5.61
N GLY A 143 16.09 10.98 6.01
CA GLY A 143 15.32 12.06 6.64
C GLY A 143 14.53 12.94 5.66
N GLU A 144 14.68 12.75 4.36
CA GLU A 144 13.90 13.50 3.37
C GLU A 144 12.43 13.14 3.39
N GLY A 145 11.57 14.13 3.10
CA GLY A 145 10.14 13.92 2.86
C GLY A 145 9.90 13.12 1.59
N HIS A 146 8.81 12.33 1.59
CA HIS A 146 8.45 11.54 0.42
C HIS A 146 6.95 11.24 0.44
N ALA A 147 6.37 11.05 -0.74
CA ALA A 147 4.98 10.62 -0.92
C ALA A 147 4.91 9.24 -1.57
N VAL A 148 4.02 8.40 -1.06
CA VAL A 148 3.75 7.07 -1.60
C VAL A 148 2.24 6.81 -1.66
N LEU A 149 1.80 5.89 -2.52
CA LEU A 149 0.42 5.41 -2.50
C LEU A 149 0.31 4.18 -1.59
N THR A 150 -0.47 4.30 -0.53
CA THR A 150 -0.86 3.15 0.29
C THR A 150 -2.12 2.53 -0.29
N VAL A 151 -2.08 1.21 -0.52
CA VAL A 151 -3.26 0.42 -0.89
C VAL A 151 -3.67 -0.43 0.30
N ARG A 152 -4.87 -0.15 0.81
CA ARG A 152 -5.45 -0.85 1.96
C ARG A 152 -6.15 -2.13 1.52
N THR A 153 -5.80 -3.25 2.16
CA THR A 153 -6.41 -4.55 1.87
C THR A 153 -6.76 -5.31 3.15
N ASP A 154 -7.56 -6.36 3.04
CA ASP A 154 -7.86 -7.30 4.13
C ASP A 154 -6.65 -8.18 4.52
N GLY A 155 -5.59 -8.21 3.70
CA GLY A 155 -4.30 -8.82 3.98
C GLY A 155 -3.22 -7.82 4.43
N GLY A 156 -3.60 -6.58 4.85
CA GLY A 156 -2.71 -5.50 5.27
C GLY A 156 -2.55 -4.38 4.25
N ASP A 157 -1.70 -3.40 4.58
CA ASP A 157 -1.47 -2.22 3.75
C ASP A 157 -0.21 -2.39 2.89
N TYR A 158 -0.32 -2.11 1.59
CA TYR A 158 0.78 -2.21 0.63
C TYR A 158 1.16 -0.84 0.08
N VAL A 159 2.44 -0.65 -0.22
CA VAL A 159 2.99 0.61 -0.72
C VAL A 159 3.41 0.47 -2.17
N LEU A 160 2.95 1.43 -2.99
CA LEU A 160 3.37 1.67 -4.36
C LEU A 160 4.23 2.95 -4.38
N ASP A 161 5.44 2.83 -4.90
CA ASP A 161 6.49 3.84 -4.81
C ASP A 161 7.06 4.15 -6.20
N ASN A 162 7.54 5.37 -6.44
CA ASN A 162 8.27 5.70 -7.67
C ASN A 162 9.76 5.32 -7.62
N LEU A 163 10.30 5.05 -6.43
CA LEU A 163 11.70 4.64 -6.23
C LEU A 163 11.92 3.14 -6.46
N THR A 164 10.87 2.36 -6.64
CA THR A 164 10.94 0.91 -6.90
C THR A 164 9.66 0.40 -7.58
N ASP A 165 9.80 -0.58 -8.46
CA ASP A 165 8.67 -1.27 -9.08
C ASP A 165 8.05 -2.34 -8.19
N LYS A 166 8.66 -2.60 -7.03
CA LYS A 166 8.16 -3.59 -6.07
C LYS A 166 7.02 -3.02 -5.26
N VAL A 167 5.91 -3.75 -5.20
CA VAL A 167 4.84 -3.51 -4.23
C VAL A 167 5.23 -4.20 -2.93
N LYS A 168 5.37 -3.45 -1.85
CA LYS A 168 5.83 -3.96 -0.55
C LYS A 168 4.77 -3.76 0.53
N PRO A 169 4.69 -4.66 1.53
CA PRO A 169 4.04 -4.34 2.79
C PRO A 169 4.64 -3.05 3.37
N TRP A 170 3.80 -2.21 3.98
CA TRP A 170 4.23 -0.90 4.47
C TRP A 170 5.34 -0.98 5.52
N ASP A 171 5.30 -1.98 6.40
CA ASP A 171 6.27 -2.27 7.47
C ASP A 171 7.62 -2.79 6.93
N GLN A 172 7.70 -3.14 5.63
CA GLN A 172 8.92 -3.61 4.97
C GLN A 172 9.55 -2.57 4.04
N THR A 173 9.09 -1.32 4.09
CA THR A 173 9.64 -0.23 3.26
C THR A 173 10.86 0.45 3.87
N GLY A 174 11.02 0.40 5.17
CA GLY A 174 12.02 1.16 5.94
C GLY A 174 11.66 2.63 6.10
N TYR A 175 10.50 3.08 5.65
CA TYR A 175 10.02 4.45 5.81
C TYR A 175 9.41 4.70 7.19
N ARG A 176 9.48 5.94 7.66
CA ARG A 176 8.71 6.43 8.78
C ARG A 176 7.43 7.08 8.27
N PHE A 177 6.29 6.45 8.51
CA PHE A 177 4.98 6.92 8.08
C PHE A 177 4.48 8.03 9.00
N LEU A 178 4.01 9.14 8.44
CA LEU A 178 3.61 10.34 9.17
C LEU A 178 2.11 10.54 9.19
N LYS A 179 1.51 10.62 8.01
CA LYS A 179 0.08 10.85 7.81
C LYS A 179 -0.37 10.30 6.47
N ARG A 180 -1.67 10.00 6.36
CA ARG A 180 -2.29 9.58 5.11
C ARG A 180 -3.68 10.17 4.96
N GLN A 181 -4.25 10.08 3.76
CA GLN A 181 -5.65 10.39 3.54
C GLN A 181 -6.56 9.52 4.44
N ALA A 182 -7.69 10.10 4.86
CA ALA A 182 -8.73 9.37 5.57
C ALA A 182 -9.49 8.46 4.59
N ILE A 183 -9.96 7.31 5.08
CA ILE A 183 -10.69 6.34 4.26
C ILE A 183 -12.10 6.80 3.89
N ASP A 184 -12.67 7.70 4.68
CA ASP A 184 -14.05 8.19 4.60
C ASP A 184 -14.20 9.48 3.79
N ASN A 185 -13.10 10.17 3.46
CA ASN A 185 -13.12 11.42 2.72
C ASN A 185 -11.75 11.74 2.13
N THR A 186 -11.69 11.95 0.82
CA THR A 186 -10.44 12.14 0.07
C THR A 186 -9.74 13.46 0.32
N GLY A 187 -10.40 14.45 0.91
CA GLY A 187 -9.80 15.73 1.33
C GLY A 187 -9.31 15.75 2.77
N ARG A 188 -9.60 14.73 3.56
CA ARG A 188 -9.24 14.66 4.99
C ARG A 188 -7.99 13.80 5.19
N TRP A 189 -7.24 14.15 6.24
CA TRP A 189 -6.00 13.47 6.58
C TRP A 189 -6.01 13.00 8.04
N VAL A 190 -5.37 11.86 8.29
CA VAL A 190 -5.19 11.27 9.62
C VAL A 190 -3.72 11.03 9.88
N SER A 191 -3.29 11.16 11.13
CA SER A 191 -1.95 10.78 11.55
C SER A 191 -1.79 9.25 11.56
N ILE A 192 -0.56 8.76 11.42
CA ILE A 192 -0.23 7.34 11.56
C ILE A 192 0.45 7.16 12.93
N ARG A 193 -0.03 6.20 13.71
CA ARG A 193 0.52 5.93 15.05
C ARG A 193 1.92 5.32 14.92
N GLY A 194 2.86 5.85 15.70
CA GLY A 194 4.28 5.49 15.59
C GLY A 194 5.10 6.42 14.71
N GLY A 195 4.43 7.30 13.90
CA GLY A 195 5.10 8.42 13.23
C GLY A 195 5.21 9.62 14.20
N GLN A 196 6.39 10.24 14.32
CA GLN A 196 6.48 11.53 15.02
C GLN A 196 5.70 12.58 14.24
N GLN A 197 4.93 13.41 14.93
CA GLN A 197 4.34 14.59 14.31
C GLN A 197 5.46 15.52 13.86
N VAL A 198 5.65 15.61 12.55
CA VAL A 198 6.52 16.62 11.96
C VAL A 198 5.60 17.66 11.35
N LEU A 199 5.78 18.90 11.76
CA LEU A 199 5.21 20.07 11.12
C LEU A 199 5.79 20.15 9.69
N VAL A 200 5.15 19.49 8.75
CA VAL A 200 5.33 19.76 7.33
C VAL A 200 4.35 20.86 7.03
N GLY A 201 4.80 21.99 6.46
CA GLY A 201 4.02 23.20 6.20
C GLY A 201 2.51 22.99 6.14
N SER A 202 1.85 23.16 7.26
CA SER A 202 0.42 22.86 7.40
C SER A 202 -0.34 24.16 7.53
N VAL A 203 -1.37 24.32 6.72
CA VAL A 203 -2.39 25.35 6.90
C VAL A 203 -3.31 24.89 8.04
N GLN A 204 -3.51 25.76 9.03
CA GLN A 204 -4.58 25.60 10.04
C GLN A 204 -5.91 25.96 9.43
#